data_6eae2abe59cfb286bf02568e6caa6f68
#
_entry.id   6eae2abe59cfb286bf02568e6caa6f68
#
_cell.length_a   1.000
_cell.length_b   1.000
_cell.length_c   1.000
_cell.angle_alpha   90.00
_cell.angle_beta   90.00
_cell.angle_gamma   90.00
#
_symmetry.space_group_name_H-M   'P 1'
#
loop_
_entity.id
_entity.type
_entity.pdbx_description
1 polymer ?
#
loop_
_entity_poly.entity_id
_entity_poly.type
_entity_poly.pdbx_seq_one_letter_code
_entity_poly.pdbx_strand_id
1 'polypeptide(L)'
;MDERSAVQVPCVVLAGGRIPQKLGEATGCQIQALVPISGRPMISYVLDALKAARTVSQIFVVGAEPLRGAVEGAVFVPEVGEMLPNIRAGLAAAKTSGFVLLSTADIPLLTPEAVDDFVRRAAALDADLCYPIVPEEDVKAKYPKMVRTFVGTKDGVFTGGNLFLLKAGFFDKLAPVVEKVRAARKNPIKLAALLGPVTLLLFAFERISVEQVERRAERLFGGKLRAVISPYPEVAADVDKPEDLREVEAILGV
;
A
#
# COMPACT_ATOMS: atom_id res chain seq x y z
N MET A 1 7.24 30.76 -13.89
CA MET A 1 6.31 29.72 -13.38
C MET A 1 7.00 29.10 -12.19
N ASP A 2 6.47 29.40 -11.02
CA ASP A 2 7.03 29.11 -9.71
C ASP A 2 7.09 27.57 -9.50
N GLU A 3 8.28 27.01 -9.49
CA GLU A 3 8.52 25.67 -8.97
C GLU A 3 8.30 25.72 -7.47
N ARG A 4 7.03 25.72 -7.05
CA ARG A 4 6.68 25.48 -5.64
C ARG A 4 7.37 24.21 -5.23
N SER A 5 8.23 24.29 -4.22
CA SER A 5 9.08 23.24 -3.69
C SER A 5 8.35 21.91 -3.72
N ALA A 6 8.79 21.00 -4.57
CA ALA A 6 8.17 19.69 -4.75
C ALA A 6 8.14 19.02 -3.38
N VAL A 7 6.95 18.62 -2.92
CA VAL A 7 6.79 17.87 -1.68
C VAL A 7 7.68 16.63 -1.78
N GLN A 8 8.67 16.54 -0.89
CA GLN A 8 9.52 15.36 -0.76
C GLN A 8 9.29 14.71 0.59
N VAL A 9 9.09 13.41 0.58
CA VAL A 9 8.81 12.62 1.78
C VAL A 9 9.71 11.39 1.84
N PRO A 10 10.14 10.94 3.02
CA PRO A 10 10.79 9.64 3.16
C PRO A 10 9.77 8.53 2.86
N CYS A 11 10.26 7.43 2.29
CA CYS A 11 9.46 6.24 1.99
C CYS A 11 9.91 5.08 2.87
N VAL A 12 8.96 4.40 3.50
CA VAL A 12 9.17 3.14 4.22
C VAL A 12 8.56 2.01 3.40
N VAL A 13 9.39 1.10 2.91
CA VAL A 13 8.97 -0.10 2.19
C VAL A 13 8.85 -1.26 3.16
N LEU A 14 7.68 -1.86 3.24
CA LEU A 14 7.39 -3.01 4.07
C LEU A 14 7.67 -4.29 3.28
N ALA A 15 8.80 -4.91 3.53
CA ALA A 15 9.28 -6.12 2.86
C ALA A 15 9.35 -7.33 3.80
N GLY A 16 8.86 -7.19 5.02
CA GLY A 16 8.69 -8.25 5.99
C GLY A 16 7.33 -8.93 5.82
N GLY A 17 7.23 -10.14 6.34
CA GLY A 17 6.00 -10.93 6.30
C GLY A 17 6.19 -12.29 5.64
N ARG A 18 5.20 -13.16 5.84
CA ARG A 18 5.23 -14.50 5.25
C ARG A 18 4.76 -14.42 3.81
N ILE A 19 5.51 -15.07 2.90
CA ILE A 19 5.07 -15.26 1.53
C ILE A 19 3.73 -16.03 1.49
N PRO A 20 2.77 -15.67 0.63
CA PRO A 20 1.57 -16.46 0.40
C PRO A 20 1.92 -17.90 0.02
N GLN A 21 1.27 -18.88 0.66
CA GLN A 21 1.65 -20.29 0.56
C GLN A 21 1.79 -20.77 -0.89
N LYS A 22 0.79 -20.51 -1.74
CA LYS A 22 0.80 -20.93 -3.15
C LYS A 22 1.96 -20.30 -3.95
N LEU A 23 2.27 -19.04 -3.67
CA LEU A 23 3.39 -18.36 -4.32
C LEU A 23 4.73 -18.94 -3.86
N GLY A 24 4.88 -19.22 -2.56
CA GLY A 24 6.07 -19.86 -2.00
C GLY A 24 6.29 -21.27 -2.54
N GLU A 25 5.25 -22.08 -2.65
CA GLU A 25 5.31 -23.42 -3.26
C GLU A 25 5.70 -23.38 -4.74
N ALA A 26 5.18 -22.40 -5.49
CA ALA A 26 5.46 -22.27 -6.92
C ALA A 26 6.86 -21.74 -7.22
N THR A 27 7.43 -20.90 -6.34
CA THR A 27 8.72 -20.23 -6.57
C THR A 27 9.88 -20.81 -5.77
N GLY A 28 9.60 -21.62 -4.74
CA GLY A 28 10.59 -22.09 -3.78
C GLY A 28 11.10 -21.00 -2.83
N CYS A 29 10.58 -19.78 -2.91
CA CYS A 29 11.01 -18.66 -2.07
C CYS A 29 10.33 -18.69 -0.70
N GLN A 30 11.01 -18.16 0.31
CA GLN A 30 10.47 -17.98 1.67
C GLN A 30 10.07 -16.52 1.93
N ILE A 31 10.62 -15.58 1.19
CA ILE A 31 10.41 -14.14 1.32
C ILE A 31 9.83 -13.62 0.01
N GLN A 32 8.61 -13.04 0.08
CA GLN A 32 7.88 -12.55 -1.10
C GLN A 32 8.68 -11.50 -1.89
N ALA A 33 9.31 -10.57 -1.21
CA ALA A 33 10.10 -9.51 -1.81
C ALA A 33 11.34 -10.03 -2.60
N LEU A 34 11.79 -11.27 -2.33
CA LEU A 34 12.89 -11.93 -3.04
C LEU A 34 12.43 -12.84 -4.19
N VAL A 35 11.13 -12.99 -4.44
CA VAL A 35 10.63 -13.74 -5.58
C VAL A 35 11.27 -13.19 -6.85
N PRO A 36 11.94 -14.06 -7.67
CA PRO A 36 12.61 -13.58 -8.86
C PRO A 36 11.59 -13.27 -9.97
N ILE A 37 11.76 -12.11 -10.57
CA ILE A 37 11.10 -11.71 -11.81
C ILE A 37 12.24 -11.47 -12.80
N SER A 38 12.36 -12.32 -13.82
CA SER A 38 13.50 -12.29 -14.78
C SER A 38 14.88 -12.27 -14.11
N GLY A 39 15.05 -13.06 -13.07
CA GLY A 39 16.33 -13.17 -12.37
C GLY A 39 16.66 -12.01 -11.42
N ARG A 40 15.78 -10.99 -11.31
CA ARG A 40 15.90 -9.89 -10.34
C ARG A 40 14.88 -10.05 -9.21
N PRO A 41 15.23 -9.81 -7.95
CA PRO A 41 14.26 -9.79 -6.85
C PRO A 41 13.11 -8.84 -7.11
N MET A 42 11.87 -9.23 -6.79
CA MET A 42 10.66 -8.41 -6.95
C MET A 42 10.80 -7.01 -6.35
N ILE A 43 11.38 -6.90 -5.16
CA ILE A 43 11.61 -5.61 -4.48
C ILE A 43 12.46 -4.65 -5.32
N SER A 44 13.37 -5.14 -6.16
CA SER A 44 14.23 -4.28 -6.97
C SER A 44 13.45 -3.38 -7.91
N TYR A 45 12.35 -3.87 -8.47
CA TYR A 45 11.45 -3.09 -9.34
C TYR A 45 10.76 -1.97 -8.56
N VAL A 46 10.29 -2.26 -7.35
CA VAL A 46 9.66 -1.26 -6.47
C VAL A 46 10.68 -0.18 -6.07
N LEU A 47 11.90 -0.61 -5.70
CA LEU A 47 12.96 0.33 -5.33
C LEU A 47 13.39 1.21 -6.50
N ASP A 48 13.45 0.68 -7.72
CA ASP A 48 13.79 1.48 -8.91
C ASP A 48 12.74 2.58 -9.16
N ALA A 49 11.45 2.24 -9.07
CA ALA A 49 10.37 3.22 -9.20
C ALA A 49 10.44 4.30 -8.11
N LEU A 50 10.65 3.90 -6.86
CA LEU A 50 10.74 4.83 -5.73
C LEU A 50 11.97 5.74 -5.81
N LYS A 51 13.13 5.23 -6.26
CA LYS A 51 14.36 6.02 -6.48
C LYS A 51 14.20 7.04 -7.60
N ALA A 52 13.46 6.70 -8.65
CA ALA A 52 13.22 7.57 -9.79
C ALA A 52 12.11 8.61 -9.51
N ALA A 53 11.27 8.40 -8.51
CA ALA A 53 10.22 9.34 -8.12
C ALA A 53 10.81 10.63 -7.50
N ARG A 54 10.33 11.78 -7.96
CA ARG A 54 10.80 13.12 -7.51
C ARG A 54 10.31 13.48 -6.10
N THR A 55 9.23 12.88 -5.68
CA THR A 55 8.59 13.12 -4.38
C THR A 55 9.14 12.24 -3.25
N VAL A 56 10.06 11.32 -3.54
CA VAL A 56 10.72 10.48 -2.55
C VAL A 56 12.10 11.03 -2.23
N SER A 57 12.37 11.34 -0.95
CA SER A 57 13.66 11.88 -0.51
C SER A 57 14.66 10.81 -0.10
N GLN A 58 14.20 9.79 0.63
CA GLN A 58 15.00 8.68 1.13
C GLN A 58 14.14 7.44 1.30
N ILE A 59 14.72 6.27 1.08
CA ILE A 59 14.00 4.99 1.17
C ILE A 59 14.55 4.17 2.34
N PHE A 60 13.66 3.63 3.15
CA PHE A 60 13.92 2.72 4.25
C PHE A 60 13.20 1.40 3.97
N VAL A 61 13.91 0.28 3.92
CA VAL A 61 13.32 -1.04 3.68
C VAL A 61 13.32 -1.83 4.98
N VAL A 62 12.14 -2.15 5.48
CA VAL A 62 11.97 -2.97 6.67
C VAL A 62 11.74 -4.42 6.26
N GLY A 63 12.63 -5.32 6.68
CA GLY A 63 12.51 -6.74 6.30
C GLY A 63 13.51 -7.66 6.98
N ALA A 64 13.44 -8.95 6.62
CA ALA A 64 14.31 -9.99 7.13
C ALA A 64 15.75 -9.84 6.62
N GLU A 65 16.72 -10.31 7.39
CA GLU A 65 18.15 -10.17 7.09
C GLU A 65 18.56 -10.63 5.67
N PRO A 66 18.00 -11.71 5.08
CA PRO A 66 18.33 -12.09 3.71
C PRO A 66 18.02 -11.03 2.64
N LEU A 67 17.14 -10.06 2.93
CA LEU A 67 16.83 -8.95 2.02
C LEU A 67 17.95 -7.91 1.93
N ARG A 68 18.86 -7.85 2.90
CA ARG A 68 19.89 -6.80 2.98
C ARG A 68 20.71 -6.67 1.69
N GLY A 69 21.05 -7.79 1.06
CA GLY A 69 21.79 -7.81 -0.20
C GLY A 69 21.00 -7.34 -1.43
N ALA A 70 19.66 -7.32 -1.35
CA ALA A 70 18.78 -6.85 -2.42
C ALA A 70 18.35 -5.38 -2.24
N VAL A 71 18.73 -4.74 -1.14
CA VAL A 71 18.37 -3.35 -0.79
C VAL A 71 19.50 -2.40 -1.20
N GLU A 72 19.63 -2.18 -2.51
CA GLU A 72 20.63 -1.25 -3.04
C GLU A 72 20.06 0.18 -3.13
N GLY A 73 20.82 1.16 -2.65
CA GLY A 73 20.44 2.58 -2.68
C GLY A 73 19.32 2.96 -1.69
N ALA A 74 19.04 2.11 -0.70
CA ALA A 74 18.10 2.36 0.39
C ALA A 74 18.70 1.95 1.74
N VAL A 75 18.11 2.44 2.82
CA VAL A 75 18.53 2.07 4.19
C VAL A 75 17.80 0.80 4.61
N PHE A 76 18.54 -0.26 4.88
CA PHE A 76 17.97 -1.48 5.43
C PHE A 76 17.66 -1.31 6.92
N VAL A 77 16.45 -1.70 7.32
CA VAL A 77 15.97 -1.71 8.71
C VAL A 77 15.57 -3.15 9.03
N PRO A 78 16.19 -3.81 10.02
CA PRO A 78 15.79 -5.16 10.40
C PRO A 78 14.33 -5.20 10.85
N GLU A 79 13.60 -6.22 10.42
CA GLU A 79 12.23 -6.44 10.91
C GLU A 79 12.24 -6.80 12.41
N VAL A 80 11.21 -6.34 13.11
CA VAL A 80 11.09 -6.53 14.58
C VAL A 80 9.84 -7.32 14.97
N GLY A 81 9.09 -7.82 13.99
CA GLY A 81 7.88 -8.60 14.25
C GLY A 81 6.88 -8.56 13.09
N GLU A 82 5.61 -8.41 13.41
CA GLU A 82 4.55 -8.30 12.43
C GLU A 82 4.45 -6.87 11.84
N MET A 83 3.44 -6.64 11.01
CA MET A 83 3.27 -5.42 10.20
C MET A 83 3.39 -4.12 11.02
N LEU A 84 2.65 -3.96 12.12
CA LEU A 84 2.64 -2.69 12.87
C LEU A 84 3.96 -2.39 13.59
N PRO A 85 4.62 -3.34 14.28
CA PRO A 85 5.99 -3.17 14.77
C PRO A 85 6.98 -2.79 13.65
N ASN A 86 6.88 -3.39 12.47
CA ASN A 86 7.73 -3.08 11.33
C ASN A 86 7.49 -1.67 10.78
N ILE A 87 6.23 -1.22 10.68
CA ILE A 87 5.93 0.17 10.34
C ILE A 87 6.58 1.11 11.35
N ARG A 88 6.43 0.83 12.66
CA ARG A 88 7.03 1.65 13.72
C ARG A 88 8.56 1.73 13.60
N ALA A 89 9.23 0.61 13.32
CA ALA A 89 10.68 0.57 13.12
C ALA A 89 11.10 1.43 11.91
N GLY A 90 10.37 1.34 10.80
CA GLY A 90 10.60 2.17 9.61
C GLY A 90 10.39 3.65 9.88
N LEU A 91 9.30 4.04 10.56
CA LEU A 91 9.03 5.43 10.94
C LEU A 91 10.11 5.98 11.88
N ALA A 92 10.59 5.18 12.83
CA ALA A 92 11.68 5.56 13.73
C ALA A 92 13.00 5.77 12.97
N ALA A 93 13.29 4.94 11.96
CA ALA A 93 14.47 5.11 11.10
C ALA A 93 14.37 6.35 10.22
N ALA A 94 13.19 6.67 9.71
CA ALA A 94 12.95 7.85 8.87
C ALA A 94 13.11 9.18 9.62
N LYS A 95 12.99 9.20 10.94
CA LYS A 95 13.25 10.37 11.82
C LYS A 95 12.54 11.65 11.37
N THR A 96 11.30 11.55 10.91
CA THR A 96 10.51 12.70 10.48
C THR A 96 9.26 12.88 11.32
N SER A 97 8.84 14.13 11.52
CA SER A 97 7.54 14.47 12.10
C SER A 97 6.48 14.78 11.04
N GLY A 98 6.89 14.86 9.77
CA GLY A 98 6.04 15.17 8.63
C GLY A 98 5.35 13.94 8.03
N PHE A 99 5.09 14.02 6.74
CA PHE A 99 4.56 12.89 5.98
C PHE A 99 5.62 11.82 5.72
N VAL A 100 5.18 10.57 5.72
CA VAL A 100 5.93 9.38 5.29
C VAL A 100 5.08 8.63 4.28
N LEU A 101 5.68 8.27 3.16
CA LEU A 101 5.10 7.31 2.23
C LEU A 101 5.37 5.90 2.76
N LEU A 102 4.33 5.10 2.93
CA LEU A 102 4.46 3.66 3.15
C LEU A 102 4.16 2.96 1.83
N SER A 103 4.97 1.96 1.48
CA SER A 103 4.78 1.11 0.32
C SER A 103 4.95 -0.35 0.71
N THR A 104 4.21 -1.24 0.07
CA THR A 104 4.54 -2.67 0.11
C THR A 104 5.65 -2.99 -0.89
N ALA A 105 6.27 -4.18 -0.77
CA ALA A 105 7.38 -4.62 -1.62
C ALA A 105 6.93 -5.53 -2.78
N ASP A 106 5.63 -5.74 -2.94
CA ASP A 106 5.02 -6.74 -3.84
C ASP A 106 4.24 -6.13 -5.01
N ILE A 107 4.52 -4.89 -5.36
CA ILE A 107 3.93 -4.15 -6.50
C ILE A 107 4.99 -3.85 -7.58
N PRO A 108 5.54 -4.86 -8.26
CA PRO A 108 6.68 -4.69 -9.17
C PRO A 108 6.38 -3.88 -10.44
N LEU A 109 5.11 -3.61 -10.73
CA LEU A 109 4.69 -2.75 -11.84
C LEU A 109 4.62 -1.27 -11.46
N LEU A 110 4.96 -0.90 -10.21
CA LEU A 110 4.96 0.49 -9.74
C LEU A 110 5.81 1.37 -10.66
N THR A 111 5.33 2.58 -10.95
CA THR A 111 6.04 3.57 -11.75
C THR A 111 6.35 4.84 -10.96
N PRO A 112 7.41 5.58 -11.29
CA PRO A 112 7.72 6.85 -10.64
C PRO A 112 6.57 7.86 -10.75
N GLU A 113 5.88 7.86 -11.87
CA GLU A 113 4.74 8.75 -12.16
C GLU A 113 3.57 8.46 -11.22
N ALA A 114 3.30 7.18 -10.96
CA ALA A 114 2.24 6.75 -10.02
C ALA A 114 2.56 7.19 -8.59
N VAL A 115 3.82 7.08 -8.18
CA VAL A 115 4.29 7.54 -6.86
C VAL A 115 4.16 9.05 -6.74
N ASP A 116 4.66 9.78 -7.73
CA ASP A 116 4.65 11.25 -7.75
C ASP A 116 3.22 11.82 -7.77
N ASP A 117 2.32 11.22 -8.57
CA ASP A 117 0.91 11.63 -8.61
C ASP A 117 0.25 11.41 -7.27
N PHE A 118 0.40 10.21 -6.69
CA PHE A 118 -0.19 9.89 -5.40
C PHE A 118 0.29 10.81 -4.28
N VAL A 119 1.60 10.98 -4.14
CA VAL A 119 2.17 11.83 -3.07
C VAL A 119 1.71 13.28 -3.21
N ARG A 120 1.72 13.86 -4.43
CA ARG A 120 1.27 15.24 -4.65
C ARG A 120 -0.21 15.42 -4.31
N ARG A 121 -1.08 14.54 -4.79
CA ARG A 121 -2.52 14.63 -4.51
C ARG A 121 -2.81 14.41 -3.04
N ALA A 122 -2.18 13.41 -2.42
CA ALA A 122 -2.38 13.09 -1.02
C ALA A 122 -1.91 14.22 -0.09
N ALA A 123 -0.74 14.81 -0.35
CA ALA A 123 -0.21 15.91 0.44
C ALA A 123 -1.12 17.16 0.37
N ALA A 124 -1.72 17.43 -0.79
CA ALA A 124 -2.63 18.56 -0.98
C ALA A 124 -3.93 18.46 -0.16
N LEU A 125 -4.33 17.25 0.27
CA LEU A 125 -5.53 17.02 1.09
C LEU A 125 -5.33 17.35 2.57
N ASP A 126 -4.07 17.53 3.01
CA ASP A 126 -3.70 17.76 4.41
C ASP A 126 -4.43 16.81 5.39
N ALA A 127 -4.49 15.53 5.01
CA ALA A 127 -5.07 14.47 5.83
C ALA A 127 -4.00 13.81 6.70
N ASP A 128 -4.43 13.13 7.76
CA ASP A 128 -3.51 12.38 8.63
C ASP A 128 -3.08 11.06 8.00
N LEU A 129 -3.95 10.48 7.15
CA LEU A 129 -3.69 9.31 6.32
C LEU A 129 -4.41 9.45 4.98
N CYS A 130 -3.69 9.23 3.88
CA CYS A 130 -4.26 9.06 2.55
C CYS A 130 -4.02 7.65 2.02
N TYR A 131 -5.00 7.11 1.29
CA TYR A 131 -5.01 5.78 0.73
C TYR A 131 -5.48 5.80 -0.72
N PRO A 132 -4.74 5.22 -1.69
CA PRO A 132 -5.17 5.21 -3.07
C PRO A 132 -6.25 4.16 -3.29
N ILE A 133 -7.26 4.54 -4.05
CA ILE A 133 -8.26 3.63 -4.62
C ILE A 133 -8.22 3.74 -6.13
N VAL A 134 -8.35 2.63 -6.83
CA VAL A 134 -8.22 2.54 -8.28
C VAL A 134 -9.54 2.07 -8.87
N PRO A 135 -10.08 2.76 -9.90
CA PRO A 135 -11.28 2.33 -10.60
C PRO A 135 -11.11 0.93 -11.23
N GLU A 136 -12.15 0.11 -11.14
CA GLU A 136 -12.16 -1.23 -11.73
C GLU A 136 -11.88 -1.19 -13.23
N GLU A 137 -12.45 -0.20 -13.93
CA GLU A 137 -12.28 -0.01 -15.36
C GLU A 137 -10.81 0.20 -15.76
N ASP A 138 -10.06 0.99 -14.98
CA ASP A 138 -8.64 1.26 -15.22
C ASP A 138 -7.79 0.00 -15.00
N VAL A 139 -8.10 -0.76 -13.93
CA VAL A 139 -7.41 -2.03 -13.66
C VAL A 139 -7.68 -3.03 -14.77
N LYS A 140 -8.94 -3.20 -15.18
CA LYS A 140 -9.32 -4.16 -16.24
C LYS A 140 -8.79 -3.77 -17.61
N ALA A 141 -8.70 -2.46 -17.90
CA ALA A 141 -8.14 -1.98 -19.15
C ALA A 141 -6.64 -2.26 -19.27
N LYS A 142 -5.88 -2.08 -18.19
CA LYS A 142 -4.43 -2.22 -18.20
C LYS A 142 -3.95 -3.64 -17.83
N TYR A 143 -4.65 -4.30 -16.90
CA TYR A 143 -4.29 -5.61 -16.35
C TYR A 143 -5.49 -6.57 -16.34
N PRO A 144 -6.01 -6.97 -17.52
CA PRO A 144 -7.29 -7.70 -17.64
C PRO A 144 -7.28 -9.08 -16.98
N LYS A 145 -6.10 -9.69 -16.76
CA LYS A 145 -5.98 -11.01 -16.14
C LYS A 145 -5.72 -10.95 -14.66
N MET A 146 -5.39 -9.77 -14.10
CA MET A 146 -5.20 -9.63 -12.66
C MET A 146 -6.54 -9.71 -11.91
N VAL A 147 -6.61 -10.62 -10.96
CA VAL A 147 -7.81 -10.81 -10.12
C VAL A 147 -7.66 -9.99 -8.85
N ARG A 148 -8.51 -8.96 -8.70
CA ARG A 148 -8.54 -8.07 -7.53
C ARG A 148 -9.89 -8.13 -6.83
N THR A 149 -9.91 -7.75 -5.56
CA THR A 149 -11.16 -7.56 -4.83
C THR A 149 -11.66 -6.16 -5.06
N PHE A 150 -12.80 -6.05 -5.70
CA PHE A 150 -13.45 -4.78 -5.96
C PHE A 150 -14.59 -4.52 -4.98
N VAL A 151 -14.79 -3.26 -4.64
CA VAL A 151 -15.85 -2.78 -3.75
C VAL A 151 -16.70 -1.77 -4.52
N GLY A 152 -18.00 -2.08 -4.67
CA GLY A 152 -18.97 -1.19 -5.27
C GLY A 152 -19.37 -0.07 -4.30
N THR A 153 -19.42 1.14 -4.82
CA THR A 153 -19.90 2.34 -4.13
C THR A 153 -20.81 3.15 -5.05
N LYS A 154 -21.44 4.21 -4.52
CA LYS A 154 -22.21 5.14 -5.37
C LYS A 154 -21.35 5.92 -6.37
N ASP A 155 -20.05 6.04 -6.06
CA ASP A 155 -19.11 6.86 -6.83
C ASP A 155 -18.35 6.02 -7.87
N GLY A 156 -18.57 4.69 -7.90
CA GLY A 156 -17.93 3.73 -8.79
C GLY A 156 -17.53 2.46 -8.08
N VAL A 157 -16.85 1.59 -8.81
CA VAL A 157 -16.30 0.32 -8.29
C VAL A 157 -14.79 0.45 -8.20
N PHE A 158 -14.22 0.20 -7.01
CA PHE A 158 -12.82 0.47 -6.74
C PHE A 158 -12.14 -0.73 -6.09
N THR A 159 -10.82 -0.83 -6.29
CA THR A 159 -9.92 -1.65 -5.46
C THR A 159 -8.96 -0.74 -4.70
N GLY A 160 -8.44 -1.21 -3.56
CA GLY A 160 -7.42 -0.50 -2.81
C GLY A 160 -6.03 -0.68 -3.40
N GLY A 161 -5.15 0.31 -3.20
CA GLY A 161 -3.75 0.19 -3.59
C GLY A 161 -2.82 -0.13 -2.42
N ASN A 162 -1.53 -0.13 -2.69
CA ASN A 162 -0.47 -0.58 -1.78
C ASN A 162 0.48 0.56 -1.35
N LEU A 163 0.02 1.81 -1.49
CA LEU A 163 0.69 3.00 -1.02
C LEU A 163 -0.15 3.66 0.08
N PHE A 164 0.51 4.31 1.04
CA PHE A 164 -0.18 5.12 2.06
C PHE A 164 0.67 6.36 2.33
N LEU A 165 0.06 7.54 2.32
CA LEU A 165 0.73 8.74 2.81
C LEU A 165 0.23 9.03 4.22
N LEU A 166 1.13 8.96 5.20
CA LEU A 166 0.82 9.00 6.63
C LEU A 166 1.58 10.17 7.30
N LYS A 167 0.91 10.98 8.10
CA LYS A 167 1.63 11.83 9.07
C LYS A 167 2.23 10.93 10.15
N ALA A 168 3.55 10.99 10.33
CA ALA A 168 4.27 10.07 11.21
C ALA A 168 3.68 10.03 12.64
N GLY A 169 3.34 11.19 13.20
CA GLY A 169 2.73 11.30 14.53
C GLY A 169 1.31 10.72 14.65
N PHE A 170 0.62 10.45 13.55
CA PHE A 170 -0.71 9.83 13.57
C PHE A 170 -0.64 8.32 13.79
N PHE A 171 0.50 7.68 13.52
CA PHE A 171 0.65 6.24 13.62
C PHE A 171 0.31 5.68 15.01
N ASP A 172 0.66 6.39 16.07
CA ASP A 172 0.39 5.93 17.45
C ASP A 172 -1.11 5.88 17.78
N LYS A 173 -1.92 6.73 17.14
CA LYS A 173 -3.38 6.67 17.22
C LYS A 173 -3.96 5.59 16.32
N LEU A 174 -3.37 5.41 15.13
CA LEU A 174 -3.81 4.46 14.12
C LEU A 174 -3.61 3.00 14.54
N ALA A 175 -2.42 2.67 15.05
CA ALA A 175 -2.00 1.29 15.29
C ALA A 175 -2.94 0.49 16.20
N PRO A 176 -3.41 0.97 17.37
CA PRO A 176 -4.33 0.22 18.23
C PRO A 176 -5.67 -0.08 17.56
N VAL A 177 -6.14 0.81 16.67
CA VAL A 177 -7.40 0.63 15.95
C VAL A 177 -7.23 -0.41 14.84
N VAL A 178 -6.13 -0.35 14.10
CA VAL A 178 -5.78 -1.36 13.08
C VAL A 178 -5.73 -2.76 13.71
N GLU A 179 -5.13 -2.91 14.89
CA GLU A 179 -5.11 -4.19 15.62
C GLU A 179 -6.54 -4.68 15.94
N LYS A 180 -7.41 -3.80 16.44
CA LYS A 180 -8.81 -4.15 16.72
C LYS A 180 -9.56 -4.59 15.46
N VAL A 181 -9.40 -3.87 14.35
CA VAL A 181 -10.03 -4.20 13.06
C VAL A 181 -9.48 -5.56 12.55
N ARG A 182 -8.17 -5.76 12.62
CA ARG A 182 -7.51 -7.01 12.21
C ARG A 182 -8.01 -8.20 13.03
N ALA A 183 -8.13 -8.05 14.34
CA ALA A 183 -8.67 -9.07 15.22
C ALA A 183 -10.17 -9.38 14.94
N ALA A 184 -10.92 -8.36 14.52
CA ALA A 184 -12.35 -8.50 14.22
C ALA A 184 -12.64 -9.07 12.82
N ARG A 185 -11.71 -9.01 11.86
CA ARG A 185 -11.92 -9.33 10.43
C ARG A 185 -12.53 -10.71 10.17
N LYS A 186 -12.26 -11.68 11.03
CA LYS A 186 -12.77 -13.06 10.93
C LYS A 186 -14.11 -13.26 11.66
N ASN A 187 -14.62 -12.22 12.34
CA ASN A 187 -15.87 -12.29 13.10
C ASN A 187 -16.82 -11.19 12.63
N PRO A 188 -17.86 -11.54 11.84
CA PRO A 188 -18.79 -10.55 11.27
C PRO A 188 -19.49 -9.69 12.33
N ILE A 189 -19.80 -10.25 13.50
CA ILE A 189 -20.46 -9.51 14.59
C ILE A 189 -19.52 -8.46 15.18
N LYS A 190 -18.25 -8.83 15.42
CA LYS A 190 -17.24 -7.87 15.92
C LYS A 190 -16.95 -6.79 14.90
N LEU A 191 -16.87 -7.15 13.63
CA LEU A 191 -16.68 -6.20 12.53
C LEU A 191 -17.89 -5.26 12.42
N ALA A 192 -19.11 -5.79 12.52
CA ALA A 192 -20.34 -5.00 12.56
C ALA A 192 -20.39 -4.04 13.75
N ALA A 193 -19.92 -4.45 14.91
CA ALA A 193 -19.83 -3.60 16.10
C ALA A 193 -18.84 -2.44 15.91
N LEU A 194 -17.74 -2.66 15.19
CA LEU A 194 -16.74 -1.62 14.90
C LEU A 194 -17.20 -0.67 13.79
N LEU A 195 -17.70 -1.20 12.67
CA LEU A 195 -18.09 -0.39 11.51
C LEU A 195 -19.51 0.15 11.59
N GLY A 196 -20.35 -0.47 12.43
CA GLY A 196 -21.79 -0.20 12.54
C GLY A 196 -22.62 -1.01 11.53
N PRO A 197 -23.80 -1.53 11.96
CA PRO A 197 -24.62 -2.39 11.11
C PRO A 197 -25.15 -1.67 9.86
N VAL A 198 -25.49 -0.39 9.98
CA VAL A 198 -25.94 0.43 8.84
C VAL A 198 -24.82 0.57 7.78
N THR A 199 -23.57 0.74 8.21
CA THR A 199 -22.43 0.84 7.27
C THR A 199 -22.26 -0.47 6.49
N LEU A 200 -22.33 -1.61 7.16
CA LEU A 200 -22.25 -2.93 6.51
C LEU A 200 -23.40 -3.16 5.53
N LEU A 201 -24.62 -2.72 5.90
CA LEU A 201 -25.77 -2.83 5.03
C LEU A 201 -25.61 -1.96 3.77
N LEU A 202 -25.11 -0.72 3.93
CA LEU A 202 -24.84 0.19 2.81
C LEU A 202 -23.73 -0.37 1.88
N PHE A 203 -22.71 -1.02 2.42
CA PHE A 203 -21.71 -1.75 1.63
C PHE A 203 -22.34 -2.91 0.87
N ALA A 204 -23.16 -3.73 1.53
CA ALA A 204 -23.79 -4.89 0.90
C ALA A 204 -24.71 -4.53 -0.28
N PHE A 205 -25.28 -3.33 -0.26
CA PHE A 205 -26.16 -2.83 -1.34
C PHE A 205 -25.47 -1.80 -2.25
N GLU A 206 -24.16 -1.62 -2.14
CA GLU A 206 -23.38 -0.64 -2.92
C GLU A 206 -23.92 0.81 -2.83
N ARG A 207 -24.56 1.12 -1.71
CA ARG A 207 -25.21 2.42 -1.46
C ARG A 207 -24.39 3.38 -0.59
N ILE A 208 -23.14 3.04 -0.31
CA ILE A 208 -22.23 3.88 0.43
C ILE A 208 -21.39 4.72 -0.55
N SER A 209 -21.18 6.00 -0.27
CA SER A 209 -20.22 6.82 -1.03
C SER A 209 -18.83 6.76 -0.41
N VAL A 210 -17.80 7.09 -1.21
CA VAL A 210 -16.41 7.20 -0.73
C VAL A 210 -16.34 8.15 0.46
N GLU A 211 -16.97 9.31 0.38
CA GLU A 211 -17.03 10.28 1.47
C GLU A 211 -17.66 9.72 2.76
N GLN A 212 -18.70 8.89 2.64
CA GLN A 212 -19.31 8.24 3.81
C GLN A 212 -18.36 7.21 4.44
N VAL A 213 -17.58 6.49 3.64
CA VAL A 213 -16.51 5.59 4.11
C VAL A 213 -15.44 6.38 4.85
N GLU A 214 -14.97 7.48 4.26
CA GLU A 214 -13.98 8.38 4.88
C GLU A 214 -14.46 8.88 6.24
N ARG A 215 -15.67 9.46 6.30
CA ARG A 215 -16.26 9.95 7.58
C ARG A 215 -16.40 8.84 8.63
N ARG A 216 -16.65 7.61 8.21
CA ARG A 216 -16.71 6.48 9.13
C ARG A 216 -15.32 6.09 9.63
N ALA A 217 -14.36 6.04 8.74
CA ALA A 217 -12.96 5.78 9.06
C ALA A 217 -12.42 6.88 10.02
N GLU A 218 -12.68 8.16 9.75
CA GLU A 218 -12.29 9.26 10.63
C GLU A 218 -12.80 9.10 12.07
N ARG A 219 -14.07 8.71 12.22
CA ARG A 219 -14.65 8.45 13.56
C ARG A 219 -14.00 7.24 14.24
N LEU A 220 -13.63 6.23 13.46
CA LEU A 220 -13.03 5.01 14.00
C LEU A 220 -11.56 5.23 14.39
N PHE A 221 -10.80 5.93 13.56
CA PHE A 221 -9.36 6.12 13.72
C PHE A 221 -8.96 7.42 14.44
N GLY A 222 -9.91 8.34 14.61
CA GLY A 222 -9.68 9.59 15.33
C GLY A 222 -8.77 10.58 14.62
N GLY A 223 -8.82 10.60 13.28
CA GLY A 223 -8.02 11.50 12.43
C GLY A 223 -8.67 11.72 11.06
N LYS A 224 -8.13 12.63 10.27
CA LYS A 224 -8.59 12.94 8.92
C LYS A 224 -8.05 11.93 7.94
N LEU A 225 -8.91 11.09 7.38
CA LEU A 225 -8.57 10.05 6.40
C LEU A 225 -9.19 10.38 5.04
N ARG A 226 -8.40 10.23 3.97
CA ARG A 226 -8.88 10.51 2.60
C ARG A 226 -8.49 9.39 1.64
N ALA A 227 -9.45 9.04 0.79
CA ALA A 227 -9.19 8.24 -0.39
C ALA A 227 -8.68 9.14 -1.53
N VAL A 228 -7.71 8.65 -2.28
CA VAL A 228 -7.20 9.32 -3.48
C VAL A 228 -7.52 8.42 -4.67
N ILE A 229 -8.43 8.84 -5.54
CA ILE A 229 -8.72 8.11 -6.77
C ILE A 229 -7.50 8.22 -7.68
N SER A 230 -6.80 7.10 -7.88
CA SER A 230 -5.58 7.03 -8.68
C SER A 230 -5.89 6.51 -10.09
N PRO A 231 -5.42 7.19 -11.14
CA PRO A 231 -5.52 6.70 -12.52
C PRO A 231 -4.40 5.71 -12.86
N TYR A 232 -3.61 5.28 -11.87
CA TYR A 232 -2.46 4.39 -12.03
C TYR A 232 -2.75 3.02 -11.43
N PRO A 233 -3.22 2.03 -12.23
CA PRO A 233 -3.55 0.69 -11.73
C PRO A 233 -2.38 -0.05 -11.09
N GLU A 234 -1.15 0.29 -11.43
CA GLU A 234 0.06 -0.30 -10.88
C GLU A 234 0.20 -0.17 -9.36
N VAL A 235 -0.44 0.83 -8.74
CA VAL A 235 -0.45 0.95 -7.27
C VAL A 235 -1.27 -0.15 -6.59
N ALA A 236 -2.12 -0.85 -7.35
CA ALA A 236 -2.96 -1.95 -6.88
C ALA A 236 -2.57 -3.31 -7.50
N ALA A 237 -1.40 -3.39 -8.15
CA ALA A 237 -0.96 -4.58 -8.88
C ALA A 237 0.03 -5.42 -8.04
N ASP A 238 -0.43 -5.86 -6.85
CA ASP A 238 0.35 -6.73 -5.97
C ASP A 238 0.40 -8.18 -6.47
N VAL A 239 1.50 -8.87 -6.18
CA VAL A 239 1.77 -10.26 -6.56
C VAL A 239 1.57 -11.18 -5.37
N ASP A 240 0.37 -11.74 -5.22
CA ASP A 240 0.01 -12.66 -4.14
C ASP A 240 -0.06 -14.13 -4.59
N LYS A 241 -0.17 -14.36 -5.88
CA LYS A 241 -0.40 -15.69 -6.46
C LYS A 241 0.54 -15.95 -7.65
N PRO A 242 0.77 -17.23 -8.00
CA PRO A 242 1.55 -17.57 -9.20
C PRO A 242 0.97 -16.98 -10.50
N GLU A 243 -0.36 -16.78 -10.55
CA GLU A 243 -1.04 -16.16 -11.70
C GLU A 243 -0.65 -14.69 -11.84
N ASP A 244 -0.59 -13.96 -10.71
CA ASP A 244 -0.19 -12.54 -10.68
C ASP A 244 1.28 -12.41 -11.14
N LEU A 245 2.16 -13.32 -10.68
CA LEU A 245 3.56 -13.35 -11.09
C LEU A 245 3.71 -13.52 -12.60
N ARG A 246 3.01 -14.51 -13.19
CA ARG A 246 3.03 -14.75 -14.64
C ARG A 246 2.52 -13.56 -15.45
N GLU A 247 1.50 -12.86 -14.94
CA GLU A 247 0.98 -11.67 -15.62
C GLU A 247 1.99 -10.52 -15.55
N VAL A 248 2.66 -10.33 -14.41
CA VAL A 248 3.73 -9.33 -14.26
C VAL A 248 4.89 -9.63 -15.21
N GLU A 249 5.34 -10.89 -15.29
CA GLU A 249 6.41 -11.31 -16.21
C GLU A 249 6.02 -11.03 -17.67
N ALA A 250 4.79 -11.34 -18.05
CA ALA A 250 4.28 -11.06 -19.40
C ALA A 250 4.25 -9.55 -19.72
N ILE A 251 3.87 -8.71 -18.75
CA ILE A 251 3.81 -7.24 -18.91
C ILE A 251 5.21 -6.64 -19.03
N LEU A 252 6.17 -7.16 -18.25
CA LEU A 252 7.56 -6.69 -18.29
C LEU A 252 8.32 -7.21 -19.53
N GLY A 253 7.71 -8.09 -20.33
CA GLY A 253 8.30 -8.63 -21.56
C GLY A 253 9.40 -9.65 -21.33
N VAL A 254 9.28 -10.44 -20.29
CA VAL A 254 10.32 -11.34 -19.78
C VAL A 254 9.77 -12.73 -19.49
#